data_d4093fee6cda2c83ac3c4964d6ecf5b2
#
_entry.id   d4093fee6cda2c83ac3c4964d6ecf5b2
#
_cell.length_a   1.000
_cell.length_b   1.000
_cell.length_c   1.000
_cell.angle_alpha   90.00
_cell.angle_beta   90.00
_cell.angle_gamma   90.00
#
_symmetry.space_group_name_H-M   'P 1'
#
loop_
_entity.id
_entity.type
_entity.pdbx_description
1 polymer ?
#
loop_
_entity_poly.entity_id
_entity_poly.type
_entity_poly.pdbx_seq_one_letter_code
_entity_poly.pdbx_strand_id
1 'polypeptide(L)'
;MRIALDAMGSDNAPSAEIEGIALALDELKDLEVVLVGKPGIVDSETMDGYSGRLELVPAAEVVGMNESPYEVVKRKRNSSMAVCMELLKQGKVSGVVSAGNTGAVMAFALTTLGVVPGVHRPALGALFPTIKGSTLVVDIGANVDTKPLQLLQFGIMGTTAASYLFKKANPSVGLLNIGHEDSKGNELTFNAYQLFKQSEMNFVGNVEGNAILKGTVDVVVCDGFVGNALLKYAEGLAEVLSGLLEQYLEPDSEHRTRRWRRWLSKPVLREFIERMDYQEHGGSLMLGVLGAVVVAHGRSTPRAIKNALRSAATAAQDNLSEHIRHRFAETAPTT
;
A
#
# COMPACT_ATOMS: atom_id res chain seq x y z
N MET A 1 5.65 -18.45 -3.15
CA MET A 1 6.24 -17.23 -2.54
C MET A 1 5.96 -17.22 -1.05
N ARG A 2 6.94 -16.93 -0.21
CA ARG A 2 6.82 -16.99 1.24
C ARG A 2 6.77 -15.58 1.84
N ILE A 3 5.66 -15.20 2.49
CA ILE A 3 5.39 -13.83 3.00
C ILE A 3 5.18 -13.88 4.51
N ALA A 4 5.87 -13.00 5.24
CA ALA A 4 5.62 -12.82 6.68
C ALA A 4 4.43 -11.87 6.90
N LEU A 5 3.53 -12.24 7.79
CA LEU A 5 2.41 -11.41 8.23
C LEU A 5 2.55 -11.13 9.73
N ASP A 6 2.56 -9.84 10.08
CA ASP A 6 2.43 -9.36 11.45
C ASP A 6 1.01 -9.64 11.96
N ALA A 7 0.88 -10.65 12.81
CA ALA A 7 -0.41 -11.13 13.34
C ALA A 7 -1.05 -10.18 14.37
N MET A 8 -0.33 -9.16 14.81
CA MET A 8 -0.71 -8.33 15.96
C MET A 8 -0.87 -6.85 15.59
N GLY A 9 -0.89 -6.55 14.28
CA GLY A 9 -0.83 -5.18 13.79
C GLY A 9 -2.17 -4.45 13.76
N SER A 10 -3.27 -5.12 13.36
CA SER A 10 -4.57 -4.47 13.15
C SER A 10 -5.37 -4.28 14.44
N ASP A 11 -6.43 -3.44 14.34
CA ASP A 11 -7.40 -3.22 15.44
C ASP A 11 -8.20 -4.50 15.75
N ASN A 12 -8.34 -5.40 14.77
CA ASN A 12 -9.05 -6.67 14.88
C ASN A 12 -8.09 -7.87 14.99
N ALA A 13 -6.82 -7.61 15.33
CA ALA A 13 -5.82 -8.66 15.46
C ALA A 13 -6.12 -9.61 16.61
N PRO A 14 -5.89 -10.92 16.49
CA PRO A 14 -5.36 -11.62 15.30
C PRO A 14 -6.45 -12.16 14.37
N SER A 15 -7.74 -11.94 14.62
CA SER A 15 -8.84 -12.59 13.90
C SER A 15 -8.85 -12.23 12.41
N ALA A 16 -8.69 -10.93 12.08
CA ALA A 16 -8.68 -10.47 10.71
C ALA A 16 -7.50 -11.05 9.91
N GLU A 17 -6.33 -11.17 10.54
CA GLU A 17 -5.15 -11.77 9.96
C GLU A 17 -5.33 -13.27 9.68
N ILE A 18 -5.86 -14.03 10.63
CA ILE A 18 -6.08 -15.48 10.51
C ILE A 18 -7.09 -15.77 9.39
N GLU A 19 -8.25 -15.10 9.41
CA GLU A 19 -9.26 -15.25 8.36
C GLU A 19 -8.72 -14.80 6.99
N GLY A 20 -7.94 -13.70 6.97
CA GLY A 20 -7.30 -13.18 5.75
C GLY A 20 -6.28 -14.16 5.17
N ILE A 21 -5.51 -14.88 6.01
CA ILE A 21 -4.62 -15.96 5.60
C ILE A 21 -5.41 -17.08 4.95
N ALA A 22 -6.50 -17.54 5.59
CA ALA A 22 -7.34 -18.61 5.04
C ALA A 22 -7.80 -18.25 3.62
N LEU A 23 -8.37 -17.05 3.45
CA LEU A 23 -8.80 -16.54 2.14
C LEU A 23 -7.63 -16.46 1.12
N ALA A 24 -6.44 -16.07 1.56
CA ALA A 24 -5.27 -15.96 0.70
C ALA A 24 -4.74 -17.34 0.26
N LEU A 25 -4.62 -18.27 1.20
CA LEU A 25 -4.12 -19.63 0.91
C LEU A 25 -5.10 -20.45 0.07
N ASP A 26 -6.40 -20.21 0.18
CA ASP A 26 -7.40 -20.86 -0.66
C ASP A 26 -7.34 -20.38 -2.11
N GLU A 27 -7.06 -19.09 -2.32
CA GLU A 27 -7.01 -18.49 -3.66
C GLU A 27 -5.61 -18.60 -4.32
N LEU A 28 -4.54 -18.37 -3.56
CA LEU A 28 -3.15 -18.30 -4.06
C LEU A 28 -2.41 -19.60 -3.72
N LYS A 29 -2.41 -20.56 -4.64
CA LYS A 29 -1.88 -21.92 -4.38
C LYS A 29 -0.37 -21.97 -4.12
N ASP A 30 0.39 -21.01 -4.69
CA ASP A 30 1.85 -20.91 -4.55
C ASP A 30 2.29 -19.99 -3.38
N LEU A 31 1.33 -19.52 -2.58
CA LEU A 31 1.61 -18.68 -1.41
C LEU A 31 1.88 -19.56 -0.18
N GLU A 32 2.94 -19.23 0.53
CA GLU A 32 3.23 -19.66 1.89
C GLU A 32 3.19 -18.44 2.82
N VAL A 33 2.64 -18.59 4.02
CA VAL A 33 2.54 -17.50 5.00
C VAL A 33 3.29 -17.89 6.28
N VAL A 34 4.15 -17.00 6.72
CA VAL A 34 4.76 -17.03 8.06
C VAL A 34 4.01 -16.03 8.94
N LEU A 35 3.12 -16.53 9.77
CA LEU A 35 2.38 -15.71 10.73
C LEU A 35 3.25 -15.43 11.96
N VAL A 36 3.52 -14.17 12.25
CA VAL A 36 4.39 -13.77 13.35
C VAL A 36 3.55 -13.13 14.48
N GLY A 37 3.51 -13.76 15.63
CA GLY A 37 2.68 -13.27 16.72
C GLY A 37 2.85 -14.05 18.01
N LYS A 38 1.96 -13.79 18.97
CA LYS A 38 2.00 -14.49 20.27
C LYS A 38 1.77 -16.00 20.09
N PRO A 39 2.41 -16.85 20.90
CA PRO A 39 2.13 -18.28 20.89
C PRO A 39 0.64 -18.57 21.13
N GLY A 40 0.10 -19.55 20.40
CA GLY A 40 -1.28 -20.02 20.61
C GLY A 40 -2.38 -19.11 20.04
N ILE A 41 -2.04 -18.16 19.16
CA ILE A 41 -3.04 -17.31 18.48
C ILE A 41 -3.81 -18.04 17.37
N VAL A 42 -3.31 -19.18 16.91
CA VAL A 42 -3.93 -20.04 15.89
C VAL A 42 -4.16 -21.41 16.51
N ASP A 43 -5.33 -21.97 16.30
CA ASP A 43 -5.66 -23.33 16.73
C ASP A 43 -4.98 -24.38 15.84
N SER A 44 -4.90 -25.61 16.38
CA SER A 44 -4.26 -26.73 15.67
C SER A 44 -5.00 -27.14 14.40
N GLU A 45 -6.32 -27.01 14.36
CA GLU A 45 -7.14 -27.37 13.19
C GLU A 45 -6.82 -26.47 12.01
N THR A 46 -6.74 -25.15 12.24
CA THR A 46 -6.32 -24.18 11.22
C THR A 46 -4.90 -24.44 10.75
N MET A 47 -3.95 -24.73 11.67
CA MET A 47 -2.56 -25.04 11.32
C MET A 47 -2.46 -26.30 10.46
N ASP A 48 -3.19 -27.35 10.82
CA ASP A 48 -3.19 -28.65 10.11
C ASP A 48 -3.87 -28.52 8.73
N GLY A 49 -4.93 -27.69 8.62
CA GLY A 49 -5.64 -27.43 7.36
C GLY A 49 -4.75 -26.80 6.29
N TYR A 50 -3.76 -26.02 6.69
CA TYR A 50 -2.78 -25.38 5.78
C TYR A 50 -1.34 -25.92 5.95
N SER A 51 -1.21 -27.18 6.39
CA SER A 51 0.09 -27.82 6.64
C SER A 51 1.05 -27.65 5.47
N GLY A 52 2.28 -27.20 5.77
CA GLY A 52 3.33 -26.90 4.78
C GLY A 52 3.21 -25.54 4.10
N ARG A 53 2.09 -24.79 4.27
CA ARG A 53 1.93 -23.45 3.72
C ARG A 53 1.66 -22.36 4.78
N LEU A 54 1.40 -22.73 6.02
CA LEU A 54 1.27 -21.84 7.17
C LEU A 54 2.26 -22.26 8.25
N GLU A 55 3.09 -21.31 8.68
CA GLU A 55 4.02 -21.47 9.80
C GLU A 55 3.78 -20.37 10.83
N LEU A 56 3.79 -20.72 12.11
CA LEU A 56 3.72 -19.73 13.21
C LEU A 56 5.12 -19.50 13.78
N VAL A 57 5.57 -18.26 13.74
CA VAL A 57 6.81 -17.81 14.41
C VAL A 57 6.44 -16.99 15.65
N PRO A 58 6.88 -17.40 16.85
CA PRO A 58 6.51 -16.70 18.07
C PRO A 58 7.19 -15.35 18.18
N ALA A 59 6.41 -14.33 18.60
CA ALA A 59 6.88 -13.01 18.97
C ALA A 59 6.21 -12.57 20.28
N ALA A 60 7.02 -12.18 21.28
CA ALA A 60 6.52 -11.92 22.63
C ALA A 60 5.89 -10.53 22.78
N GLU A 61 6.31 -9.55 21.97
CA GLU A 61 5.96 -8.15 22.09
C GLU A 61 5.06 -7.68 20.96
N VAL A 62 4.23 -6.68 21.24
CA VAL A 62 3.32 -6.05 20.27
C VAL A 62 3.57 -4.55 20.25
N VAL A 63 3.61 -3.97 19.07
CA VAL A 63 3.67 -2.52 18.88
C VAL A 63 2.25 -1.95 18.85
N GLY A 64 1.95 -1.04 19.76
CA GLY A 64 0.65 -0.34 19.78
C GLY A 64 0.57 0.77 18.74
N MET A 65 -0.67 1.08 18.31
CA MET A 65 -0.92 2.09 17.27
C MET A 65 -0.45 3.51 17.63
N ASN A 66 -0.44 3.86 18.91
CA ASN A 66 -0.08 5.19 19.41
C ASN A 66 1.37 5.27 19.92
N GLU A 67 2.17 4.23 19.76
CA GLU A 67 3.55 4.23 20.23
C GLU A 67 4.47 5.01 19.28
N SER A 68 5.46 5.70 19.86
CA SER A 68 6.47 6.42 19.08
C SER A 68 7.32 5.45 18.27
N PRO A 69 7.44 5.64 16.94
CA PRO A 69 8.29 4.81 16.08
C PRO A 69 9.75 4.72 16.56
N TYR A 70 10.28 5.82 17.07
CA TYR A 70 11.66 5.88 17.59
C TYR A 70 11.85 5.02 18.85
N GLU A 71 10.88 5.05 19.77
CA GLU A 71 10.98 4.28 21.00
C GLU A 71 10.78 2.77 20.77
N VAL A 72 9.87 2.37 19.88
CA VAL A 72 9.60 0.95 19.62
C VAL A 72 10.78 0.24 18.96
N VAL A 73 11.48 0.89 18.03
CA VAL A 73 12.69 0.32 17.41
C VAL A 73 13.77 0.03 18.45
N LYS A 74 13.89 0.87 19.49
CA LYS A 74 14.86 0.67 20.56
C LYS A 74 14.47 -0.40 21.56
N ARG A 75 13.18 -0.43 21.93
CA ARG A 75 12.71 -1.19 23.09
C ARG A 75 12.01 -2.50 22.74
N LYS A 76 11.38 -2.61 21.54
CA LYS A 76 10.55 -3.75 21.15
C LYS A 76 11.15 -4.55 19.98
N ARG A 77 12.38 -4.98 20.16
CA ARG A 77 13.11 -5.75 19.14
C ARG A 77 12.58 -7.16 18.91
N ASN A 78 11.78 -7.68 19.86
CA ASN A 78 11.12 -8.98 19.79
C ASN A 78 9.61 -8.84 19.48
N SER A 79 9.19 -7.69 18.95
CA SER A 79 7.82 -7.51 18.49
C SER A 79 7.57 -8.27 17.19
N SER A 80 6.31 -8.65 16.95
CA SER A 80 5.90 -9.32 15.72
C SER A 80 6.37 -8.57 14.46
N MET A 81 6.25 -7.24 14.46
CA MET A 81 6.72 -6.36 13.39
C MET A 81 8.25 -6.44 13.20
N ALA A 82 9.03 -6.39 14.29
CA ALA A 82 10.49 -6.48 14.23
C ALA A 82 10.95 -7.84 13.71
N VAL A 83 10.31 -8.93 14.18
CA VAL A 83 10.60 -10.30 13.75
C VAL A 83 10.28 -10.48 12.27
N CYS A 84 9.17 -9.95 11.76
CA CYS A 84 8.85 -9.96 10.32
C CYS A 84 9.99 -9.33 9.48
N MET A 85 10.47 -8.16 9.88
CA MET A 85 11.56 -7.47 9.15
C MET A 85 12.87 -8.26 9.22
N GLU A 86 13.17 -8.89 10.36
CA GLU A 86 14.38 -9.70 10.51
C GLU A 86 14.31 -10.98 9.64
N LEU A 87 13.14 -11.63 9.53
CA LEU A 87 12.92 -12.77 8.64
C LEU A 87 13.15 -12.38 7.17
N LEU A 88 12.70 -11.19 6.76
CA LEU A 88 12.92 -10.66 5.41
C LEU A 88 14.41 -10.38 5.17
N LYS A 89 15.09 -9.73 6.11
CA LYS A 89 16.53 -9.48 6.04
C LYS A 89 17.36 -10.76 5.91
N GLN A 90 16.96 -11.82 6.62
CA GLN A 90 17.61 -13.13 6.56
C GLN A 90 17.28 -13.94 5.30
N GLY A 91 16.43 -13.42 4.41
CA GLY A 91 15.97 -14.13 3.21
C GLY A 91 15.10 -15.36 3.51
N LYS A 92 14.55 -15.47 4.73
CA LYS A 92 13.63 -16.55 5.12
C LYS A 92 12.23 -16.37 4.56
N VAL A 93 11.87 -15.11 4.25
CA VAL A 93 10.65 -14.72 3.56
C VAL A 93 11.00 -13.75 2.43
N SER A 94 10.11 -13.63 1.45
CA SER A 94 10.30 -12.76 0.27
C SER A 94 9.65 -11.38 0.45
N GLY A 95 8.76 -11.24 1.42
CA GLY A 95 8.07 -9.98 1.72
C GLY A 95 7.42 -9.99 3.08
N VAL A 96 6.96 -8.81 3.51
CA VAL A 96 6.33 -8.54 4.80
C VAL A 96 5.04 -7.78 4.60
N VAL A 97 4.01 -8.17 5.37
CA VAL A 97 2.75 -7.43 5.51
C VAL A 97 2.55 -7.08 6.98
N SER A 98 2.20 -5.82 7.27
CA SER A 98 1.77 -5.41 8.61
C SER A 98 0.63 -4.39 8.50
N ALA A 99 -0.42 -4.58 9.30
CA ALA A 99 -1.52 -3.63 9.48
C ALA A 99 -1.35 -2.77 10.73
N GLY A 100 -0.13 -2.70 11.27
CA GLY A 100 0.19 -1.94 12.47
C GLY A 100 0.51 -0.48 12.21
N ASN A 101 1.08 0.17 13.24
CA ASN A 101 1.51 1.57 13.21
C ASN A 101 2.46 1.83 12.02
N THR A 102 2.01 2.58 11.02
CA THR A 102 2.75 2.87 9.79
C THR A 102 4.14 3.44 10.04
N GLY A 103 4.26 4.37 11.00
CA GLY A 103 5.55 4.96 11.37
C GLY A 103 6.51 3.94 11.97
N ALA A 104 5.98 2.99 12.76
CA ALA A 104 6.79 1.91 13.32
C ALA A 104 7.22 0.91 12.24
N VAL A 105 6.33 0.51 11.32
CA VAL A 105 6.67 -0.34 10.16
C VAL A 105 7.81 0.29 9.37
N MET A 106 7.70 1.60 9.07
CA MET A 106 8.74 2.33 8.36
C MET A 106 10.05 2.38 9.14
N ALA A 107 9.99 2.67 10.44
CA ALA A 107 11.18 2.76 11.27
C ALA A 107 11.91 1.40 11.38
N PHE A 108 11.18 0.30 11.52
CA PHE A 108 11.76 -1.05 11.49
C PHE A 108 12.30 -1.41 10.09
N ALA A 109 11.59 -1.10 9.02
CA ALA A 109 12.07 -1.35 7.66
C ALA A 109 13.40 -0.60 7.41
N LEU A 110 13.46 0.69 7.76
CA LEU A 110 14.67 1.51 7.62
C LEU A 110 15.86 0.98 8.44
N THR A 111 15.61 0.60 9.69
CA THR A 111 16.71 0.19 10.60
C THR A 111 17.15 -1.24 10.39
N THR A 112 16.26 -2.12 9.91
CA THR A 112 16.56 -3.55 9.73
C THR A 112 16.97 -3.87 8.31
N LEU A 113 16.20 -3.41 7.31
CA LEU A 113 16.45 -3.69 5.90
C LEU A 113 17.39 -2.67 5.26
N GLY A 114 17.21 -1.39 5.61
CA GLY A 114 17.87 -0.27 4.95
C GLY A 114 17.15 0.24 3.71
N VAL A 115 17.74 1.28 3.09
CA VAL A 115 17.23 1.88 1.86
C VAL A 115 17.97 1.37 0.63
N VAL A 116 17.32 1.39 -0.50
CA VAL A 116 17.95 1.14 -1.80
C VAL A 116 19.04 2.19 -2.03
N PRO A 117 20.26 1.79 -2.47
CA PRO A 117 21.34 2.72 -2.77
C PRO A 117 20.90 3.83 -3.74
N GLY A 118 21.20 5.08 -3.38
CA GLY A 118 20.77 6.28 -4.13
C GLY A 118 19.42 6.85 -3.70
N VAL A 119 18.59 6.11 -3.00
CA VAL A 119 17.32 6.61 -2.45
C VAL A 119 17.58 7.38 -1.15
N HIS A 120 17.10 8.62 -1.07
CA HIS A 120 17.23 9.44 0.13
C HIS A 120 16.18 9.12 1.19
N ARG A 121 14.96 8.85 0.77
CA ARG A 121 13.83 8.52 1.63
C ARG A 121 12.93 7.49 0.94
N PRO A 122 12.48 6.44 1.62
CA PRO A 122 11.44 5.59 1.09
C PRO A 122 10.12 6.37 1.03
N ALA A 123 9.21 5.91 0.19
CA ALA A 123 7.87 6.48 0.05
C ALA A 123 6.82 5.38 0.15
N LEU A 124 5.60 5.76 0.53
CA LEU A 124 4.44 4.88 0.48
C LEU A 124 3.64 5.16 -0.79
N GLY A 125 3.40 4.12 -1.57
CA GLY A 125 2.56 4.17 -2.76
C GLY A 125 1.26 3.43 -2.55
N ALA A 126 0.13 4.07 -2.89
CA ALA A 126 -1.18 3.43 -2.89
C ALA A 126 -1.87 3.53 -4.24
N LEU A 127 -2.61 2.49 -4.58
CA LEU A 127 -3.46 2.46 -5.77
C LEU A 127 -4.80 3.11 -5.47
N PHE A 128 -5.13 4.14 -6.22
CA PHE A 128 -6.44 4.78 -6.20
C PHE A 128 -7.28 4.24 -7.36
N PRO A 129 -8.52 3.80 -7.10
CA PRO A 129 -9.43 3.36 -8.14
C PRO A 129 -9.78 4.53 -9.07
N THR A 130 -9.87 4.23 -10.36
CA THR A 130 -10.21 5.21 -11.38
C THR A 130 -11.27 4.67 -12.34
N ILE A 131 -11.82 5.53 -13.17
CA ILE A 131 -12.74 5.12 -14.24
C ILE A 131 -12.06 4.13 -15.22
N LYS A 132 -10.73 4.18 -15.36
CA LYS A 132 -9.96 3.40 -16.35
C LYS A 132 -9.10 2.28 -15.74
N GLY A 133 -9.19 2.02 -14.46
CA GLY A 133 -8.33 1.07 -13.73
C GLY A 133 -7.83 1.66 -12.43
N SER A 134 -6.54 1.93 -12.29
CA SER A 134 -5.95 2.51 -11.09
C SER A 134 -4.88 3.54 -11.43
N THR A 135 -4.69 4.52 -10.54
CA THR A 135 -3.56 5.46 -10.52
C THR A 135 -2.75 5.21 -9.25
N LEU A 136 -1.44 5.13 -9.37
CA LEU A 136 -0.53 5.02 -8.23
C LEU A 136 -0.20 6.41 -7.70
N VAL A 137 -0.52 6.69 -6.45
CA VAL A 137 -0.17 7.95 -5.77
C VAL A 137 1.01 7.72 -4.84
N VAL A 138 2.05 8.54 -4.94
CA VAL A 138 3.30 8.48 -4.16
C VAL A 138 3.72 9.91 -3.79
N ASP A 139 3.94 10.27 -2.57
CA ASP A 139 3.93 9.61 -1.29
C ASP A 139 2.56 9.83 -0.58
N ILE A 140 2.08 8.81 0.13
CA ILE A 140 0.80 8.88 0.82
C ILE A 140 0.93 8.90 2.35
N GLY A 141 2.07 9.33 2.88
CA GLY A 141 2.23 9.51 4.33
C GLY A 141 3.53 9.07 4.96
N ALA A 142 4.54 8.73 4.15
CA ALA A 142 5.87 8.41 4.68
C ALA A 142 6.66 9.66 5.07
N ASN A 143 6.55 10.75 4.31
CA ASN A 143 7.36 11.95 4.47
C ASN A 143 6.48 13.20 4.46
N VAL A 144 6.31 13.82 5.62
CA VAL A 144 5.51 15.04 5.78
C VAL A 144 6.23 16.23 5.13
N ASP A 145 7.51 16.41 5.48
CA ASP A 145 8.36 17.46 4.90
C ASP A 145 9.28 16.85 3.85
N THR A 146 9.13 17.24 2.60
CA THR A 146 9.92 16.76 1.48
C THR A 146 10.73 17.86 0.80
N LYS A 147 11.78 17.45 0.09
CA LYS A 147 12.59 18.33 -0.76
C LYS A 147 12.28 18.04 -2.23
N PRO A 148 12.52 19.01 -3.16
CA PRO A 148 12.25 18.80 -4.59
C PRO A 148 12.89 17.53 -5.17
N LEU A 149 14.14 17.21 -4.79
CA LEU A 149 14.83 16.00 -5.22
C LEU A 149 14.15 14.72 -4.70
N GLN A 150 13.56 14.76 -3.51
CA GLN A 150 12.83 13.61 -2.97
C GLN A 150 11.54 13.36 -3.76
N LEU A 151 10.81 14.41 -4.16
CA LEU A 151 9.65 14.27 -5.05
C LEU A 151 10.05 13.63 -6.39
N LEU A 152 11.17 14.06 -6.98
CA LEU A 152 11.71 13.42 -8.18
C LEU A 152 11.98 11.94 -7.94
N GLN A 153 12.64 11.58 -6.83
CA GLN A 153 12.90 10.19 -6.46
C GLN A 153 11.62 9.38 -6.25
N PHE A 154 10.57 9.98 -5.67
CA PHE A 154 9.26 9.35 -5.57
C PHE A 154 8.65 9.07 -6.95
N GLY A 155 8.85 9.98 -7.91
CA GLY A 155 8.48 9.77 -9.30
C GLY A 155 9.21 8.59 -9.95
N ILE A 156 10.52 8.49 -9.76
CA ILE A 156 11.34 7.36 -10.26
C ILE A 156 10.85 6.03 -9.65
N MET A 157 10.68 5.98 -8.33
CA MET A 157 10.18 4.79 -7.64
C MET A 157 8.75 4.44 -8.06
N GLY A 158 7.87 5.44 -8.16
CA GLY A 158 6.48 5.27 -8.56
C GLY A 158 6.34 4.77 -10.00
N THR A 159 7.07 5.34 -10.96
CA THR A 159 7.04 4.89 -12.37
C THR A 159 7.64 3.50 -12.52
N THR A 160 8.69 3.18 -11.77
CA THR A 160 9.23 1.82 -11.72
C THR A 160 8.16 0.85 -11.20
N ALA A 161 7.52 1.12 -10.07
CA ALA A 161 6.46 0.26 -9.53
C ALA A 161 5.28 0.14 -10.50
N ALA A 162 4.82 1.24 -11.08
CA ALA A 162 3.71 1.27 -12.03
C ALA A 162 3.99 0.46 -13.31
N SER A 163 5.24 0.39 -13.76
CA SER A 163 5.60 -0.41 -14.93
C SER A 163 5.29 -1.91 -14.74
N TYR A 164 5.47 -2.44 -13.54
CA TYR A 164 5.14 -3.82 -13.18
C TYR A 164 3.66 -3.98 -12.85
N LEU A 165 3.12 -3.11 -11.99
CA LEU A 165 1.72 -3.17 -11.58
C LEU A 165 0.74 -3.06 -12.75
N PHE A 166 1.03 -2.19 -13.73
CA PHE A 166 0.16 -1.93 -14.87
C PHE A 166 0.65 -2.62 -16.16
N LYS A 167 1.77 -3.35 -16.10
CA LYS A 167 2.42 -3.99 -17.28
C LYS A 167 2.64 -2.99 -18.41
N LYS A 168 3.12 -1.79 -18.07
CA LYS A 168 3.30 -0.66 -18.99
C LYS A 168 4.76 -0.24 -19.01
N ALA A 169 5.40 -0.29 -20.18
CA ALA A 169 6.84 -0.03 -20.31
C ALA A 169 7.23 1.41 -19.94
N ASN A 170 6.37 2.40 -20.20
CA ASN A 170 6.65 3.81 -19.94
C ASN A 170 5.43 4.50 -19.30
N PRO A 171 5.17 4.26 -17.99
CA PRO A 171 4.06 4.89 -17.30
C PRO A 171 4.20 6.41 -17.27
N SER A 172 3.07 7.10 -17.45
CA SER A 172 3.02 8.56 -17.31
C SER A 172 3.07 8.98 -15.85
N VAL A 173 3.78 10.08 -15.56
CA VAL A 173 3.88 10.65 -14.22
C VAL A 173 3.51 12.13 -14.22
N GLY A 174 2.66 12.53 -13.26
CA GLY A 174 2.28 13.92 -13.03
C GLY A 174 2.67 14.36 -11.62
N LEU A 175 3.00 15.64 -11.47
CA LEU A 175 3.23 16.27 -10.18
C LEU A 175 1.92 16.89 -9.69
N LEU A 176 1.44 16.47 -8.53
CA LEU A 176 0.21 17.02 -7.95
C LEU A 176 0.36 18.50 -7.66
N ASN A 177 -0.60 19.29 -8.15
CA ASN A 177 -0.57 20.74 -8.03
C ASN A 177 -1.99 21.33 -8.02
N ILE A 178 -2.10 22.63 -7.84
CA ILE A 178 -3.35 23.42 -7.80
C ILE A 178 -3.82 23.88 -9.17
N GLY A 179 -3.08 23.61 -10.24
CA GLY A 179 -3.39 23.95 -11.63
C GLY A 179 -2.36 23.31 -12.57
N HIS A 180 -2.67 23.30 -13.86
CA HIS A 180 -1.85 22.63 -14.89
C HIS A 180 -0.65 23.46 -15.36
N GLU A 181 -0.67 24.80 -15.16
CA GLU A 181 0.38 25.69 -15.67
C GLU A 181 1.70 25.46 -14.92
N ASP A 182 2.82 25.57 -15.64
CA ASP A 182 4.19 25.39 -15.12
C ASP A 182 4.53 26.30 -13.93
N SER A 183 3.84 27.46 -13.84
CA SER A 183 4.06 28.47 -12.80
C SER A 183 3.24 28.27 -11.53
N LYS A 184 2.35 27.28 -11.50
CA LYS A 184 1.48 27.03 -10.33
C LYS A 184 2.19 26.28 -9.23
N GLY A 185 1.63 26.42 -8.02
CA GLY A 185 2.06 25.70 -6.84
C GLY A 185 2.88 26.52 -5.86
N ASN A 186 3.47 25.83 -4.90
CA ASN A 186 4.38 26.38 -3.92
C ASN A 186 5.84 26.19 -4.35
N GLU A 187 6.79 26.71 -3.55
CA GLU A 187 8.22 26.62 -3.82
C GLU A 187 8.68 25.15 -4.01
N LEU A 188 8.16 24.21 -3.22
CA LEU A 188 8.48 22.78 -3.33
C LEU A 188 8.10 22.23 -4.71
N THR A 189 6.83 22.43 -5.12
CA THR A 189 6.32 21.89 -6.39
C THR A 189 6.92 22.61 -7.59
N PHE A 190 7.16 23.92 -7.51
CA PHE A 190 7.82 24.68 -8.57
C PHE A 190 9.26 24.17 -8.82
N ASN A 191 10.04 24.00 -7.77
CA ASN A 191 11.41 23.47 -7.90
C ASN A 191 11.44 22.00 -8.33
N ALA A 192 10.50 21.17 -7.83
CA ALA A 192 10.38 19.78 -8.27
C ALA A 192 10.00 19.68 -9.75
N TYR A 193 9.08 20.53 -10.24
CA TYR A 193 8.68 20.57 -11.64
C TYR A 193 9.88 20.70 -12.59
N GLN A 194 10.84 21.58 -12.25
CA GLN A 194 12.05 21.76 -13.06
C GLN A 194 12.91 20.49 -13.12
N LEU A 195 13.01 19.75 -12.01
CA LEU A 195 13.72 18.48 -11.98
C LEU A 195 13.00 17.40 -12.80
N PHE A 196 11.68 17.29 -12.68
CA PHE A 196 10.89 16.35 -13.48
C PHE A 196 11.00 16.63 -14.98
N LYS A 197 10.97 17.91 -15.38
CA LYS A 197 11.08 18.34 -16.79
C LYS A 197 12.44 17.98 -17.41
N GLN A 198 13.50 17.90 -16.59
CA GLN A 198 14.85 17.51 -17.02
C GLN A 198 15.08 15.99 -16.95
N SER A 199 14.16 15.23 -16.36
CA SER A 199 14.29 13.78 -16.22
C SER A 199 13.87 13.04 -17.49
N GLU A 200 14.29 11.78 -17.60
CA GLU A 200 13.88 10.89 -18.71
C GLU A 200 12.49 10.25 -18.51
N MET A 201 11.79 10.58 -17.40
CA MET A 201 10.47 10.04 -17.16
C MET A 201 9.45 10.58 -18.15
N ASN A 202 8.38 9.83 -18.41
CA ASN A 202 7.23 10.29 -19.19
C ASN A 202 6.40 11.29 -18.35
N PHE A 203 7.02 12.46 -18.09
CA PHE A 203 6.44 13.51 -17.28
C PHE A 203 5.41 14.30 -18.06
N VAL A 204 4.16 14.31 -17.59
CA VAL A 204 3.03 14.98 -18.23
C VAL A 204 2.77 16.39 -17.68
N GLY A 205 3.60 16.88 -16.77
CA GLY A 205 3.44 18.19 -16.12
C GLY A 205 2.67 18.15 -14.81
N ASN A 206 2.16 19.31 -14.39
CA ASN A 206 1.32 19.43 -13.22
C ASN A 206 -0.05 18.79 -13.45
N VAL A 207 -0.58 18.13 -12.44
CA VAL A 207 -1.92 17.51 -12.45
C VAL A 207 -2.70 17.93 -11.22
N GLU A 208 -4.00 18.14 -11.38
CA GLU A 208 -4.89 18.44 -10.27
C GLU A 208 -5.43 17.15 -9.63
N GLY A 209 -5.93 17.23 -8.40
CA GLY A 209 -6.45 16.07 -7.68
C GLY A 209 -7.55 15.29 -8.41
N ASN A 210 -8.33 15.94 -9.28
CA ASN A 210 -9.35 15.28 -10.09
C ASN A 210 -8.76 14.32 -11.15
N ALA A 211 -7.51 14.51 -11.55
CA ALA A 211 -6.80 13.65 -12.51
C ALA A 211 -6.60 12.23 -11.96
N ILE A 212 -6.45 12.10 -10.63
CA ILE A 212 -6.31 10.82 -9.95
C ILE A 212 -7.51 9.92 -10.26
N LEU A 213 -8.72 10.39 -9.91
CA LEU A 213 -9.94 9.58 -10.07
C LEU A 213 -10.36 9.39 -11.54
N LYS A 214 -9.96 10.30 -12.43
CA LYS A 214 -10.19 10.17 -13.89
C LYS A 214 -9.24 9.16 -14.56
N GLY A 215 -8.15 8.77 -13.90
CA GLY A 215 -7.15 7.89 -14.48
C GLY A 215 -6.49 8.47 -15.74
N THR A 216 -6.18 9.78 -15.72
CA THR A 216 -5.54 10.48 -16.85
C THR A 216 -4.03 10.33 -16.82
N VAL A 217 -3.48 9.87 -15.71
CA VAL A 217 -2.05 9.65 -15.48
C VAL A 217 -1.85 8.38 -14.66
N ASP A 218 -0.78 7.65 -14.93
CA ASP A 218 -0.52 6.37 -14.26
C ASP A 218 0.03 6.58 -12.85
N VAL A 219 0.88 7.58 -12.65
CA VAL A 219 1.52 7.91 -11.37
C VAL A 219 1.29 9.37 -11.04
N VAL A 220 0.87 9.67 -9.82
CA VAL A 220 0.80 11.03 -9.26
C VAL A 220 1.76 11.13 -8.10
N VAL A 221 2.62 12.16 -8.12
CA VAL A 221 3.60 12.41 -7.06
C VAL A 221 3.20 13.62 -6.24
N CYS A 222 3.27 13.48 -4.93
CA CYS A 222 3.08 14.56 -3.95
C CYS A 222 3.95 14.31 -2.70
N ASP A 223 3.98 15.27 -1.79
CA ASP A 223 4.51 15.04 -0.45
C ASP A 223 3.55 14.19 0.38
N GLY A 224 4.06 13.55 1.43
CA GLY A 224 3.27 12.62 2.23
C GLY A 224 2.17 13.30 3.06
N PHE A 225 2.27 14.59 3.35
CA PHE A 225 1.20 15.32 4.05
C PHE A 225 -0.03 15.45 3.16
N VAL A 226 0.17 15.93 1.93
CA VAL A 226 -0.90 16.06 0.94
C VAL A 226 -1.44 14.68 0.54
N GLY A 227 -0.55 13.71 0.29
CA GLY A 227 -0.95 12.37 -0.11
C GLY A 227 -1.76 11.64 0.97
N ASN A 228 -1.39 11.78 2.24
CA ASN A 228 -2.17 11.20 3.34
C ASN A 228 -3.54 11.89 3.49
N ALA A 229 -3.60 13.21 3.31
CA ALA A 229 -4.88 13.93 3.33
C ALA A 229 -5.81 13.46 2.20
N LEU A 230 -5.27 13.27 0.98
CA LEU A 230 -6.02 12.70 -0.16
C LEU A 230 -6.49 11.28 0.12
N LEU A 231 -5.62 10.43 0.67
CA LEU A 231 -5.98 9.06 1.03
C LEU A 231 -7.14 9.04 2.03
N LYS A 232 -7.03 9.79 3.13
CA LYS A 232 -8.08 9.86 4.16
C LYS A 232 -9.39 10.47 3.65
N TYR A 233 -9.30 11.44 2.75
CA TYR A 233 -10.48 12.00 2.09
C TYR A 233 -11.15 10.95 1.18
N ALA A 234 -10.37 10.21 0.38
CA ALA A 234 -10.90 9.19 -0.51
C ALA A 234 -11.53 8.01 0.28
N GLU A 235 -10.88 7.57 1.37
CA GLU A 235 -11.43 6.56 2.29
C GLU A 235 -12.79 7.02 2.85
N GLY A 236 -12.86 8.22 3.41
CA GLY A 236 -14.10 8.77 3.97
C GLY A 236 -15.19 8.96 2.93
N LEU A 237 -14.83 9.39 1.71
CA LEU A 237 -15.78 9.51 0.60
C LEU A 237 -16.36 8.15 0.20
N ALA A 238 -15.51 7.12 0.11
CA ALA A 238 -15.93 5.76 -0.21
C ALA A 238 -16.88 5.19 0.87
N GLU A 239 -16.57 5.40 2.17
CA GLU A 239 -17.44 5.01 3.28
C GLU A 239 -18.81 5.68 3.21
N VAL A 240 -18.86 6.99 2.96
CA VAL A 240 -20.12 7.75 2.84
C VAL A 240 -20.94 7.28 1.64
N LEU A 241 -20.29 7.12 0.47
CA LEU A 241 -20.98 6.66 -0.74
C LEU A 241 -21.52 5.23 -0.57
N SER A 242 -20.74 4.33 0.04
CA SER A 242 -21.18 2.96 0.33
C SER A 242 -22.39 2.96 1.27
N GLY A 243 -22.34 3.74 2.36
CA GLY A 243 -23.47 3.85 3.29
C GLY A 243 -24.73 4.42 2.65
N LEU A 244 -24.62 5.44 1.79
CA LEU A 244 -25.75 5.98 1.05
C LEU A 244 -26.33 4.97 0.06
N LEU A 245 -25.48 4.18 -0.61
CA LEU A 245 -25.93 3.12 -1.53
C LEU A 245 -26.62 1.97 -0.78
N GLU A 246 -26.09 1.56 0.39
CA GLU A 246 -26.72 0.57 1.25
C GLU A 246 -28.11 1.03 1.71
N GLN A 247 -28.24 2.27 2.20
CA GLN A 247 -29.54 2.84 2.56
C GLN A 247 -30.52 2.86 1.37
N TYR A 248 -30.02 3.16 0.17
CA TYR A 248 -30.85 3.09 -1.05
C TYR A 248 -31.28 1.66 -1.40
N LEU A 249 -30.48 0.65 -1.03
CA LEU A 249 -30.74 -0.77 -1.28
C LEU A 249 -31.61 -1.43 -0.19
N GLU A 250 -31.77 -0.82 0.99
CA GLU A 250 -32.65 -1.33 2.04
C GLU A 250 -34.12 -1.37 1.59
N PRO A 251 -34.91 -2.38 2.00
CA PRO A 251 -36.31 -2.49 1.64
C PRO A 251 -37.15 -1.41 2.33
N ASP A 252 -37.53 -0.38 1.60
CA ASP A 252 -38.54 0.57 2.05
C ASP A 252 -39.93 -0.08 1.94
N SER A 253 -40.66 -0.13 3.05
CA SER A 253 -41.94 -0.81 3.17
C SER A 253 -43.08 -0.15 2.34
N GLU A 254 -42.93 1.11 1.94
CA GLU A 254 -44.03 1.89 1.35
C GLU A 254 -44.08 1.90 -0.19
N HIS A 255 -43.04 1.49 -0.94
CA HIS A 255 -43.04 1.64 -2.40
C HIS A 255 -42.77 0.32 -3.15
N ARG A 256 -43.81 -0.47 -3.35
CA ARG A 256 -43.81 -1.78 -4.06
C ARG A 256 -43.28 -1.71 -5.51
N THR A 257 -43.42 -0.59 -6.20
CA THR A 257 -42.97 -0.37 -7.59
C THR A 257 -41.46 -0.14 -7.73
N ARG A 258 -40.75 0.17 -6.67
CA ARG A 258 -39.27 0.34 -6.66
C ARG A 258 -38.50 -0.96 -6.43
N ARG A 259 -39.15 -2.02 -5.90
CA ARG A 259 -38.47 -3.28 -5.52
C ARG A 259 -37.75 -3.98 -6.67
N TRP A 260 -38.37 -4.11 -7.85
CA TRP A 260 -37.79 -4.78 -9.00
C TRP A 260 -36.64 -4.00 -9.62
N ARG A 261 -36.70 -2.65 -9.67
CA ARG A 261 -35.61 -1.79 -10.11
C ARG A 261 -34.38 -1.90 -9.16
N ARG A 262 -34.64 -1.89 -7.85
CA ARG A 262 -33.61 -2.12 -6.84
C ARG A 262 -32.96 -3.51 -6.98
N TRP A 263 -33.77 -4.53 -7.22
CA TRP A 263 -33.24 -5.88 -7.40
C TRP A 263 -32.33 -5.99 -8.63
N LEU A 264 -32.70 -5.36 -9.74
CA LEU A 264 -31.88 -5.32 -10.97
C LEU A 264 -30.61 -4.45 -10.83
N SER A 265 -30.62 -3.42 -9.99
CA SER A 265 -29.46 -2.54 -9.78
C SER A 265 -28.47 -3.08 -8.74
N LYS A 266 -28.86 -4.03 -7.88
CA LYS A 266 -28.00 -4.60 -6.83
C LYS A 266 -26.65 -5.10 -7.32
N PRO A 267 -26.53 -5.89 -8.40
CA PRO A 267 -25.24 -6.38 -8.88
C PRO A 267 -24.32 -5.24 -9.34
N VAL A 268 -24.85 -4.27 -10.08
CA VAL A 268 -24.09 -3.12 -10.60
C VAL A 268 -23.60 -2.21 -9.47
N LEU A 269 -24.48 -1.95 -8.47
CA LEU A 269 -24.13 -1.15 -7.30
C LEU A 269 -23.10 -1.86 -6.43
N ARG A 270 -23.20 -3.17 -6.27
CA ARG A 270 -22.23 -3.97 -5.54
C ARG A 270 -20.86 -3.93 -6.22
N GLU A 271 -20.82 -4.13 -7.54
CA GLU A 271 -19.58 -4.02 -8.33
C GLU A 271 -18.98 -2.61 -8.22
N PHE A 272 -19.81 -1.57 -8.21
CA PHE A 272 -19.33 -0.20 -8.01
C PHE A 272 -18.71 0.01 -6.62
N ILE A 273 -19.37 -0.46 -5.55
CA ILE A 273 -18.86 -0.40 -4.17
C ILE A 273 -17.53 -1.15 -4.09
N GLU A 274 -17.47 -2.37 -4.61
CA GLU A 274 -16.25 -3.19 -4.62
C GLU A 274 -15.10 -2.51 -5.35
N ARG A 275 -15.34 -1.86 -6.49
CA ARG A 275 -14.31 -1.10 -7.22
C ARG A 275 -13.81 0.13 -6.46
N MET A 276 -14.68 0.78 -5.67
CA MET A 276 -14.31 1.96 -4.88
C MET A 276 -13.72 1.60 -3.51
N ASP A 277 -13.80 0.33 -3.11
CA ASP A 277 -13.28 -0.12 -1.84
C ASP A 277 -11.74 -0.15 -1.88
N TYR A 278 -11.10 0.72 -1.10
CA TYR A 278 -9.64 0.77 -0.96
C TYR A 278 -9.05 -0.56 -0.46
N GLN A 279 -9.84 -1.38 0.23
CA GLN A 279 -9.43 -2.70 0.73
C GLN A 279 -9.15 -3.70 -0.40
N GLU A 280 -9.70 -3.46 -1.60
CA GLU A 280 -9.41 -4.27 -2.79
C GLU A 280 -8.00 -4.06 -3.33
N HIS A 281 -7.36 -2.93 -3.02
CA HIS A 281 -6.06 -2.56 -3.58
C HIS A 281 -4.86 -3.08 -2.80
N GLY A 282 -5.08 -3.84 -1.71
CA GLY A 282 -4.04 -4.63 -1.06
C GLY A 282 -3.01 -3.85 -0.25
N GLY A 283 -3.39 -2.69 0.31
CA GLY A 283 -2.50 -1.87 1.15
C GLY A 283 -1.54 -0.99 0.35
N SER A 284 -0.60 -0.38 1.05
CA SER A 284 0.39 0.56 0.49
C SER A 284 1.75 -0.10 0.37
N LEU A 285 2.35 -0.03 -0.82
CA LEU A 285 3.70 -0.50 -1.07
C LEU A 285 4.73 0.48 -0.49
N MET A 286 5.67 -0.03 0.30
CA MET A 286 6.82 0.76 0.75
C MET A 286 7.91 0.70 -0.31
N LEU A 287 8.07 1.77 -1.06
CA LEU A 287 9.03 1.91 -2.15
C LEU A 287 10.36 2.45 -1.63
N GLY A 288 11.47 1.92 -2.15
CA GLY A 288 12.81 2.40 -1.83
C GLY A 288 13.47 1.78 -0.60
N VAL A 289 12.87 0.74 -0.01
CA VAL A 289 13.52 -0.15 0.98
C VAL A 289 14.04 -1.42 0.33
N LEU A 290 14.99 -2.09 0.98
CA LEU A 290 15.53 -3.37 0.51
C LEU A 290 14.58 -4.52 0.88
N GLY A 291 13.65 -4.84 -0.02
CA GLY A 291 12.66 -5.92 0.10
C GLY A 291 11.23 -5.44 -0.18
N ALA A 292 10.31 -6.41 -0.23
CA ALA A 292 8.89 -6.13 -0.44
C ALA A 292 8.19 -5.94 0.91
N VAL A 293 7.77 -4.71 1.21
CA VAL A 293 7.04 -4.37 2.44
C VAL A 293 5.72 -3.72 2.06
N VAL A 294 4.63 -4.26 2.59
CA VAL A 294 3.27 -3.74 2.41
C VAL A 294 2.69 -3.32 3.75
N VAL A 295 2.20 -2.11 3.81
CA VAL A 295 1.51 -1.55 4.96
C VAL A 295 0.01 -1.57 4.70
N ALA A 296 -0.72 -2.36 5.47
CA ALA A 296 -2.18 -2.40 5.43
C ALA A 296 -2.76 -1.42 6.46
N HIS A 297 -4.05 -1.11 6.34
CA HIS A 297 -4.73 -0.20 7.26
C HIS A 297 -5.01 -0.86 8.60
N GLY A 298 -4.97 -0.12 9.73
CA GLY A 298 -5.26 -0.67 11.07
C GLY A 298 -6.66 -1.30 11.18
N ARG A 299 -7.65 -0.79 10.45
CA ARG A 299 -9.01 -1.35 10.36
C ARG A 299 -9.18 -2.40 9.25
N SER A 300 -8.11 -3.03 8.79
CA SER A 300 -8.16 -4.04 7.73
C SER A 300 -9.11 -5.17 8.06
N THR A 301 -9.94 -5.51 7.07
CA THR A 301 -10.79 -6.71 7.08
C THR A 301 -9.98 -7.93 6.62
N PRO A 302 -10.47 -9.17 6.82
CA PRO A 302 -9.84 -10.37 6.26
C PRO A 302 -9.56 -10.26 4.75
N ARG A 303 -10.47 -9.64 3.99
CA ARG A 303 -10.30 -9.39 2.55
C ARG A 303 -9.14 -8.44 2.26
N ALA A 304 -8.99 -7.37 3.06
CA ALA A 304 -7.86 -6.45 2.94
C ALA A 304 -6.52 -7.13 3.23
N ILE A 305 -6.46 -7.97 4.27
CA ILE A 305 -5.26 -8.76 4.60
C ILE A 305 -4.92 -9.73 3.46
N LYS A 306 -5.90 -10.46 2.92
CA LYS A 306 -5.70 -11.32 1.74
C LYS A 306 -5.07 -10.54 0.58
N ASN A 307 -5.63 -9.38 0.27
CA ASN A 307 -5.15 -8.54 -0.83
C ASN A 307 -3.76 -7.96 -0.55
N ALA A 308 -3.44 -7.61 0.71
CA ALA A 308 -2.11 -7.16 1.11
C ALA A 308 -1.06 -8.28 0.96
N LEU A 309 -1.40 -9.53 1.31
CA LEU A 309 -0.55 -10.70 1.08
C LEU A 309 -0.29 -10.91 -0.41
N ARG A 310 -1.32 -10.76 -1.26
CA ARG A 310 -1.17 -10.82 -2.74
C ARG A 310 -0.24 -9.72 -3.24
N SER A 311 -0.41 -8.48 -2.78
CA SER A 311 0.44 -7.34 -3.17
C SER A 311 1.89 -7.55 -2.79
N ALA A 312 2.15 -8.05 -1.58
CA ALA A 312 3.51 -8.39 -1.13
C ALA A 312 4.13 -9.51 -1.95
N ALA A 313 3.36 -10.57 -2.25
CA ALA A 313 3.82 -11.68 -3.09
C ALA A 313 4.15 -11.21 -4.52
N THR A 314 3.31 -10.36 -5.12
CA THR A 314 3.54 -9.79 -6.45
C THR A 314 4.78 -8.90 -6.45
N ALA A 315 4.92 -7.97 -5.50
CA ALA A 315 6.07 -7.08 -5.39
C ALA A 315 7.39 -7.86 -5.20
N ALA A 316 7.34 -8.95 -4.44
CA ALA A 316 8.49 -9.84 -4.25
C ALA A 316 8.80 -10.66 -5.50
N GLN A 317 7.80 -11.20 -6.19
CA GLN A 317 7.95 -11.96 -7.43
C GLN A 317 8.55 -11.12 -8.55
N ASP A 318 8.10 -9.87 -8.65
CA ASP A 318 8.60 -8.90 -9.63
C ASP A 318 9.94 -8.28 -9.23
N ASN A 319 10.53 -8.66 -8.10
CA ASN A 319 11.78 -8.09 -7.57
C ASN A 319 11.82 -6.55 -7.58
N LEU A 320 10.71 -5.93 -7.17
CA LEU A 320 10.51 -4.48 -7.31
C LEU A 320 11.64 -3.64 -6.70
N SER A 321 12.16 -4.00 -5.52
CA SER A 321 13.26 -3.28 -4.87
C SER A 321 14.55 -3.30 -5.71
N GLU A 322 14.81 -4.42 -6.40
CA GLU A 322 15.98 -4.56 -7.27
C GLU A 322 15.84 -3.73 -8.55
N HIS A 323 14.65 -3.68 -9.14
CA HIS A 323 14.38 -2.81 -10.28
C HIS A 323 14.51 -1.32 -9.93
N ILE A 324 14.04 -0.92 -8.75
CA ILE A 324 14.27 0.43 -8.24
C ILE A 324 15.77 0.67 -8.10
N ARG A 325 16.54 -0.27 -7.55
CA ARG A 325 18.01 -0.16 -7.41
C ARG A 325 18.71 0.04 -8.76
N HIS A 326 18.34 -0.73 -9.77
CA HIS A 326 18.89 -0.58 -11.12
C HIS A 326 18.58 0.79 -11.72
N ARG A 327 17.34 1.26 -11.58
CA ARG A 327 16.93 2.56 -12.11
C ARG A 327 17.69 3.72 -11.47
N PHE A 328 17.95 3.65 -10.16
CA PHE A 328 18.78 4.64 -9.46
C PHE A 328 20.24 4.57 -9.85
N ALA A 329 20.78 3.39 -10.12
CA ALA A 329 22.16 3.24 -10.60
C ALA A 329 22.36 3.84 -12.01
N GLU A 330 21.37 3.72 -12.89
CA GLU A 330 21.37 4.32 -14.26
C GLU A 330 21.28 5.85 -14.21
N THR A 331 20.56 6.41 -13.25
CA THR A 331 20.36 7.86 -13.11
C THR A 331 21.44 8.55 -12.28
N ALA A 332 22.36 7.80 -11.66
CA ALA A 332 23.51 8.37 -10.98
C ALA A 332 24.44 9.02 -12.03
N PRO A 333 24.92 10.28 -11.84
CA PRO A 333 25.90 10.86 -12.74
C PRO A 333 27.13 9.96 -12.75
N THR A 334 27.54 9.52 -13.95
CA THR A 334 28.83 8.87 -14.17
C THR A 334 29.91 9.86 -13.73
N THR A 335 30.54 9.59 -12.57
CA THR A 335 31.67 10.35 -12.03
C THR A 335 32.91 10.20 -12.91
#